data_7fdd2590914e1a18aff4f407225692ab
#
_entry.id   7fdd2590914e1a18aff4f407225692ab
#
_cell.length_a   1.000
_cell.length_b   1.000
_cell.length_c   1.000
_cell.angle_alpha   90.00
_cell.angle_beta   90.00
_cell.angle_gamma   90.00
#
_symmetry.space_group_name_H-M   'P 1'
#
loop_
_entity.id
_entity.type
_entity.pdbx_description
1 polymer ?
#
loop_
_entity_poly.entity_id
_entity_poly.type
_entity_poly.pdbx_seq_one_letter_code
_entity_poly.pdbx_strand_id
1 'polypeptide(L)'
;GDVYKRQLEHGPLEALFTATEETGMAGAFGLKKGLLKGDILLNLDSETEGELYVGCAGGLDANIRFRSVPEPTPARNYTAAIVAVKGLKGGHSGIQIVCQRANANKLLFRLLRRWTAAHDLLLCSVDGGGLRNAIPREATATVLVRSKEFEAFRKEVRAFEKLMRAEFAGVEKGISIKAEACERPAEMISREVQDKLIRAVAACPDGLQRMSPAMPGLVQTSTNLARVVSDGRSVQLQCLLRSSVNSEKEALGDAIAAVFELAGAK
;
A
#
# COMPACT_ATOMS: atom_id res chain seq x y z
N GLY A 1 -29.50 -21.52 -5.51
CA GLY A 1 -29.96 -22.83 -5.58
C GLY A 1 -31.44 -23.09 -5.52
N ASP A 2 -32.27 -22.27 -4.87
CA ASP A 2 -33.67 -22.65 -4.60
C ASP A 2 -34.68 -22.35 -5.73
N VAL A 3 -34.26 -21.69 -6.78
CA VAL A 3 -35.01 -21.54 -8.04
C VAL A 3 -35.44 -22.90 -8.63
N TYR A 4 -34.73 -23.94 -8.26
CA TYR A 4 -35.02 -25.32 -8.66
C TYR A 4 -36.28 -25.92 -8.04
N LYS A 5 -36.73 -25.39 -6.92
CA LYS A 5 -37.72 -26.11 -6.13
C LYS A 5 -39.16 -25.72 -6.48
N ARG A 6 -39.43 -24.73 -7.33
CA ARG A 6 -40.79 -24.25 -7.66
C ARG A 6 -41.72 -24.10 -6.43
N GLN A 7 -41.10 -23.92 -5.24
CA GLN A 7 -41.78 -23.92 -3.95
C GLN A 7 -41.98 -22.52 -3.37
N LEU A 8 -41.28 -21.52 -3.97
CA LEU A 8 -41.41 -20.12 -3.56
C LEU A 8 -42.18 -19.37 -4.67
N GLU A 9 -43.28 -18.74 -4.29
CA GLU A 9 -43.93 -17.79 -5.17
C GLU A 9 -43.04 -16.56 -5.36
N HIS A 10 -42.79 -16.19 -6.61
CA HIS A 10 -41.95 -15.04 -6.94
C HIS A 10 -42.47 -14.34 -8.23
N GLY A 11 -42.20 -13.05 -8.32
CA GLY A 11 -42.38 -12.29 -9.55
C GLY A 11 -41.32 -12.60 -10.61
N PRO A 12 -41.21 -11.80 -11.67
CA PRO A 12 -40.14 -11.94 -12.67
C PRO A 12 -38.79 -11.79 -12.02
N LEU A 13 -37.84 -12.67 -12.35
CA LEU A 13 -36.46 -12.66 -11.87
C LEU A 13 -35.49 -12.45 -13.04
N GLU A 14 -34.54 -11.59 -12.84
CA GLU A 14 -33.37 -11.39 -13.71
C GLU A 14 -32.12 -11.79 -12.97
N ALA A 15 -31.24 -12.59 -13.58
CA ALA A 15 -29.99 -12.97 -13.02
C ALA A 15 -28.85 -12.23 -13.74
N LEU A 16 -28.08 -11.44 -13.00
CA LEU A 16 -26.92 -10.73 -13.51
C LEU A 16 -25.64 -11.39 -13.01
N PHE A 17 -24.78 -11.78 -13.94
CA PHE A 17 -23.42 -12.25 -13.64
C PHE A 17 -22.43 -11.28 -14.26
N THR A 18 -21.52 -10.76 -13.45
CA THR A 18 -20.44 -9.88 -13.89
C THR A 18 -19.10 -10.58 -13.84
N ALA A 19 -18.16 -10.14 -14.65
CA ALA A 19 -16.78 -10.66 -14.68
C ALA A 19 -15.81 -9.69 -14.01
N THR A 20 -14.65 -10.20 -13.58
CA THR A 20 -13.51 -9.42 -13.11
C THR A 20 -13.78 -8.56 -11.87
N GLU A 21 -14.60 -9.05 -10.92
CA GLU A 21 -14.88 -8.35 -9.67
C GLU A 21 -13.56 -8.07 -8.92
N GLU A 22 -12.75 -9.10 -8.67
CA GLU A 22 -11.47 -9.05 -7.95
C GLU A 22 -10.37 -8.22 -8.63
N THR A 23 -10.50 -7.97 -9.94
CA THR A 23 -9.49 -7.27 -10.74
C THR A 23 -9.92 -5.92 -11.28
N GLY A 24 -10.95 -5.31 -10.65
CA GLY A 24 -11.37 -3.94 -10.95
C GLY A 24 -12.78 -3.81 -11.50
N MET A 25 -13.65 -4.83 -11.33
CA MET A 25 -15.10 -4.79 -11.61
C MET A 25 -15.44 -4.34 -13.04
N ALA A 26 -14.61 -4.68 -14.04
CA ALA A 26 -14.82 -4.24 -15.43
C ALA A 26 -16.21 -4.65 -15.98
N GLY A 27 -16.70 -5.83 -15.57
CA GLY A 27 -18.02 -6.30 -15.93
C GLY A 27 -19.14 -5.42 -15.37
N ALA A 28 -19.02 -4.99 -14.10
CA ALA A 28 -20.00 -4.12 -13.47
C ALA A 28 -19.99 -2.71 -14.08
N PHE A 29 -18.79 -2.12 -14.28
CA PHE A 29 -18.66 -0.79 -14.93
C PHE A 29 -19.09 -0.80 -16.41
N GLY A 30 -19.04 -1.96 -17.07
CA GLY A 30 -19.46 -2.15 -18.47
C GLY A 30 -20.97 -2.28 -18.64
N LEU A 31 -21.78 -2.31 -17.58
CA LEU A 31 -23.23 -2.44 -17.66
C LEU A 31 -23.86 -1.25 -18.38
N LYS A 32 -24.69 -1.54 -19.38
CA LYS A 32 -25.44 -0.51 -20.12
C LYS A 32 -26.74 -0.20 -19.39
N LYS A 33 -27.10 1.09 -19.39
CA LYS A 33 -28.38 1.54 -18.86
C LYS A 33 -29.56 0.80 -19.58
N GLY A 34 -30.53 0.31 -18.79
CA GLY A 34 -31.70 -0.37 -19.30
C GLY A 34 -31.51 -1.85 -19.64
N LEU A 35 -30.37 -2.44 -19.30
CA LEU A 35 -30.14 -3.88 -19.44
C LEU A 35 -31.02 -4.67 -18.47
N LEU A 36 -31.15 -4.20 -17.24
CA LEU A 36 -32.03 -4.77 -16.22
C LEU A 36 -33.36 -3.99 -16.19
N LYS A 37 -34.44 -4.69 -15.89
CA LYS A 37 -35.80 -4.14 -15.80
C LYS A 37 -36.36 -4.21 -14.38
N GLY A 38 -35.71 -4.97 -13.49
CA GLY A 38 -36.14 -5.11 -12.10
C GLY A 38 -35.95 -3.83 -11.31
N ASP A 39 -36.86 -3.52 -10.39
CA ASP A 39 -36.82 -2.38 -9.48
C ASP A 39 -36.12 -2.71 -8.16
N ILE A 40 -35.88 -3.98 -7.89
CA ILE A 40 -35.24 -4.48 -6.67
C ILE A 40 -33.97 -5.22 -7.07
N LEU A 41 -32.80 -4.75 -6.55
CA LEU A 41 -31.52 -5.41 -6.71
C LEU A 41 -31.16 -6.16 -5.43
N LEU A 42 -30.96 -7.48 -5.55
CA LEU A 42 -30.43 -8.33 -4.49
C LEU A 42 -28.96 -8.68 -4.83
N ASN A 43 -28.02 -8.03 -4.16
CA ASN A 43 -26.61 -8.37 -4.29
C ASN A 43 -26.28 -9.53 -3.33
N LEU A 44 -25.86 -10.67 -3.88
CA LEU A 44 -25.60 -11.90 -3.14
C LEU A 44 -24.10 -12.14 -2.88
N ASP A 45 -23.29 -11.12 -3.04
CA ASP A 45 -21.82 -11.19 -2.87
C ASP A 45 -21.36 -11.16 -1.40
N SER A 46 -22.27 -10.85 -0.46
CA SER A 46 -21.94 -10.85 0.97
C SER A 46 -21.67 -12.26 1.49
N GLU A 47 -20.56 -12.43 2.21
CA GLU A 47 -20.14 -13.70 2.78
C GLU A 47 -20.61 -13.89 4.26
N THR A 48 -21.18 -12.86 4.87
CA THR A 48 -21.63 -12.92 6.27
C THR A 48 -23.07 -13.40 6.35
N GLU A 49 -23.25 -14.59 6.89
CA GLU A 49 -24.58 -15.18 7.07
C GLU A 49 -25.43 -14.39 8.07
N GLY A 50 -26.67 -14.12 7.71
CA GLY A 50 -27.64 -13.43 8.57
C GLY A 50 -27.50 -11.91 8.60
N GLU A 51 -26.65 -11.31 7.79
CA GLU A 51 -26.46 -9.86 7.68
C GLU A 51 -26.92 -9.31 6.34
N LEU A 52 -27.57 -8.15 6.36
CA LEU A 52 -27.92 -7.37 5.16
C LEU A 52 -27.05 -6.12 5.09
N TYR A 53 -26.23 -6.03 4.06
CA TYR A 53 -25.40 -4.87 3.79
C TYR A 53 -26.16 -3.86 2.96
N VAL A 54 -26.42 -2.69 3.51
CA VAL A 54 -27.23 -1.62 2.88
C VAL A 54 -26.38 -0.48 2.34
N GLY A 55 -25.04 -0.61 2.37
CA GLY A 55 -24.10 0.38 1.87
C GLY A 55 -22.66 -0.13 1.87
N CYS A 56 -21.80 0.61 1.21
CA CYS A 56 -20.37 0.34 1.17
C CYS A 56 -19.55 1.64 1.21
N ALA A 57 -18.28 1.53 1.60
CA ALA A 57 -17.34 2.63 1.47
C ALA A 57 -16.95 2.82 0.00
N GLY A 58 -16.83 4.07 -0.44
CA GLY A 58 -16.24 4.40 -1.73
C GLY A 58 -14.72 4.22 -1.71
N GLY A 59 -14.14 3.80 -2.84
CA GLY A 59 -12.69 3.74 -3.05
C GLY A 59 -12.17 4.88 -3.92
N LEU A 60 -10.89 5.23 -3.77
CA LEU A 60 -10.14 6.13 -4.64
C LEU A 60 -8.72 5.60 -4.78
N ASP A 61 -8.27 5.41 -6.02
CA ASP A 61 -6.90 5.02 -6.33
C ASP A 61 -6.03 6.25 -6.56
N ALA A 62 -4.92 6.39 -5.84
CA ALA A 62 -3.88 7.34 -6.15
C ALA A 62 -2.70 6.59 -6.80
N ASN A 63 -2.40 6.91 -8.06
CA ASN A 63 -1.28 6.37 -8.80
C ASN A 63 -0.24 7.47 -9.00
N ILE A 64 0.92 7.28 -8.41
CA ILE A 64 1.99 8.27 -8.35
C ILE A 64 3.21 7.76 -9.13
N ARG A 65 3.89 8.64 -9.84
CA ARG A 65 5.09 8.29 -10.58
C ARG A 65 6.17 9.35 -10.46
N PHE A 66 7.32 8.96 -9.93
CA PHE A 66 8.58 9.69 -10.07
C PHE A 66 9.28 9.23 -11.35
N ARG A 67 9.63 10.17 -12.21
CA ARG A 67 10.58 9.88 -13.30
C ARG A 67 12.00 9.99 -12.77
N SER A 68 12.83 9.02 -13.05
CA SER A 68 14.25 9.02 -12.66
C SER A 68 15.10 8.77 -13.91
N VAL A 69 16.13 9.56 -14.07
CA VAL A 69 17.21 9.23 -15.00
C VAL A 69 18.23 8.44 -14.18
N PRO A 70 18.46 7.16 -14.48
CA PRO A 70 19.41 6.36 -13.71
C PRO A 70 20.81 6.98 -13.74
N GLU A 71 21.48 6.93 -12.61
CA GLU A 71 22.86 7.35 -12.46
C GLU A 71 23.77 6.13 -12.28
N PRO A 72 25.00 6.10 -12.82
CA PRO A 72 25.91 4.99 -12.59
C PRO A 72 26.30 4.93 -11.10
N THR A 73 26.39 3.72 -10.56
CA THR A 73 26.83 3.56 -9.17
C THR A 73 28.33 3.86 -9.01
N PRO A 74 28.75 4.49 -7.89
CA PRO A 74 30.16 4.73 -7.61
C PRO A 74 30.98 3.43 -7.57
N ALA A 75 32.11 3.38 -8.28
CA ALA A 75 32.95 2.19 -8.36
C ALA A 75 33.64 1.81 -7.05
N ARG A 76 33.86 2.76 -6.12
CA ARG A 76 34.65 2.58 -4.90
C ARG A 76 33.94 3.19 -3.69
N ASN A 77 34.39 2.80 -2.50
CA ASN A 77 33.97 3.36 -1.21
C ASN A 77 32.52 3.10 -0.80
N TYR A 78 31.82 2.22 -1.48
CA TYR A 78 30.46 1.81 -1.13
C TYR A 78 30.32 0.28 -1.11
N THR A 79 29.55 -0.20 -0.17
CA THR A 79 29.12 -1.59 -0.07
C THR A 79 27.64 -1.65 -0.41
N ALA A 80 27.29 -2.55 -1.34
CA ALA A 80 25.90 -2.80 -1.71
C ALA A 80 25.23 -3.74 -0.71
N ALA A 81 23.97 -3.47 -0.40
CA ALA A 81 23.17 -4.32 0.47
C ALA A 81 21.71 -4.33 0.05
N ILE A 82 21.05 -5.47 0.25
CA ILE A 82 19.61 -5.57 0.24
C ILE A 82 19.10 -5.35 1.66
N VAL A 83 18.27 -4.32 1.83
CA VAL A 83 17.48 -4.12 3.05
C VAL A 83 16.12 -4.75 2.83
N ALA A 84 15.74 -5.69 3.67
CA ALA A 84 14.48 -6.41 3.56
C ALA A 84 13.65 -6.28 4.85
N VAL A 85 12.41 -5.84 4.70
CA VAL A 85 11.35 -5.91 5.71
C VAL A 85 10.46 -7.07 5.36
N LYS A 86 10.30 -8.04 6.26
CA LYS A 86 9.53 -9.28 6.05
C LYS A 86 8.78 -9.71 7.30
N GLY A 87 7.91 -10.71 7.12
CA GLY A 87 7.25 -11.39 8.22
C GLY A 87 6.08 -10.62 8.85
N LEU A 88 5.57 -9.59 8.18
CA LEU A 88 4.36 -8.88 8.60
C LEU A 88 3.11 -9.69 8.26
N LYS A 89 2.05 -9.51 9.03
CA LYS A 89 0.77 -10.19 8.81
C LYS A 89 0.10 -9.76 7.51
N GLY A 90 0.19 -8.47 7.18
CA GLY A 90 -0.59 -7.91 6.07
C GLY A 90 -2.08 -8.01 6.31
N GLY A 91 -2.86 -8.12 5.24
CA GLY A 91 -4.30 -8.31 5.29
C GLY A 91 -5.06 -7.40 4.33
N HIS A 92 -6.38 -7.51 4.30
CA HIS A 92 -7.24 -6.70 3.45
C HIS A 92 -7.30 -5.25 3.95
N SER A 93 -6.95 -4.29 3.09
CA SER A 93 -6.84 -2.86 3.45
C SER A 93 -8.17 -2.16 3.75
N GLY A 94 -9.30 -2.78 3.48
CA GLY A 94 -10.63 -2.31 3.90
C GLY A 94 -11.01 -2.88 5.28
N ILE A 95 -11.15 -4.19 5.36
CA ILE A 95 -11.70 -4.88 6.55
C ILE A 95 -10.70 -4.89 7.71
N GLN A 96 -9.41 -5.13 7.42
CA GLN A 96 -8.39 -5.33 8.46
C GLN A 96 -7.54 -4.10 8.75
N ILE A 97 -7.82 -2.96 8.12
CA ILE A 97 -7.09 -1.71 8.37
C ILE A 97 -7.29 -1.23 9.82
N VAL A 98 -8.44 -1.54 10.40
CA VAL A 98 -8.75 -1.26 11.81
C VAL A 98 -7.80 -1.97 12.78
N CYS A 99 -7.19 -3.07 12.38
CA CYS A 99 -6.20 -3.79 13.18
C CYS A 99 -4.87 -3.04 13.32
N GLN A 100 -4.68 -1.94 12.59
CA GLN A 100 -3.49 -1.09 12.63
C GLN A 100 -2.17 -1.88 12.46
N ARG A 101 -2.19 -2.85 11.54
CA ARG A 101 -1.02 -3.66 11.21
C ARG A 101 0.06 -2.81 10.55
N ALA A 102 1.31 -3.22 10.71
CA ALA A 102 2.44 -2.55 10.08
C ALA A 102 2.38 -2.69 8.55
N ASN A 103 2.78 -1.62 7.86
CA ASN A 103 2.96 -1.57 6.42
C ASN A 103 4.46 -1.65 6.10
N ALA A 104 4.88 -2.68 5.35
CA ALA A 104 6.29 -2.91 5.05
C ALA A 104 6.94 -1.74 4.29
N ASN A 105 6.22 -1.09 3.36
CA ASN A 105 6.72 0.09 2.66
C ASN A 105 7.02 1.23 3.64
N LYS A 106 6.11 1.50 4.58
CA LYS A 106 6.30 2.54 5.59
C LYS A 106 7.48 2.24 6.50
N LEU A 107 7.64 0.99 6.94
CA LEU A 107 8.78 0.59 7.79
C LEU A 107 10.11 0.73 7.05
N LEU A 108 10.18 0.27 5.79
CA LEU A 108 11.37 0.39 4.96
C LEU A 108 11.79 1.85 4.79
N PHE A 109 10.86 2.71 4.35
CA PHE A 109 11.17 4.11 4.11
C PHE A 109 11.43 4.90 5.41
N ARG A 110 10.83 4.51 6.54
CA ARG A 110 11.15 5.06 7.86
C ARG A 110 12.61 4.76 8.25
N LEU A 111 13.09 3.55 8.00
CA LEU A 111 14.50 3.19 8.21
C LEU A 111 15.42 3.99 7.29
N LEU A 112 15.12 4.04 5.98
CA LEU A 112 15.90 4.81 5.02
C LEU A 112 15.97 6.30 5.42
N ARG A 113 14.84 6.88 5.81
CA ARG A 113 14.76 8.28 6.27
C ARG A 113 15.60 8.54 7.53
N ARG A 114 15.59 7.60 8.48
CA ARG A 114 16.45 7.71 9.69
C ARG A 114 17.91 7.73 9.34
N TRP A 115 18.35 6.79 8.49
CA TRP A 115 19.76 6.71 8.11
C TRP A 115 20.20 7.93 7.31
N THR A 116 19.45 8.33 6.30
CA THR A 116 19.79 9.47 5.44
C THR A 116 19.72 10.83 6.13
N ALA A 117 19.24 10.91 7.36
CA ALA A 117 19.27 12.15 8.15
C ALA A 117 20.67 12.58 8.55
N ALA A 118 21.62 11.66 8.68
CA ALA A 118 22.99 11.91 9.14
C ALA A 118 24.07 11.21 8.31
N HIS A 119 23.71 10.27 7.45
CA HIS A 119 24.61 9.43 6.69
C HIS A 119 24.28 9.41 5.21
N ASP A 120 25.30 9.15 4.40
CA ASP A 120 25.16 8.98 2.96
C ASP A 120 24.65 7.57 2.62
N LEU A 121 23.65 7.50 1.78
CA LEU A 121 23.08 6.28 1.23
C LEU A 121 22.62 6.56 -0.21
N LEU A 122 22.81 5.59 -1.10
CA LEU A 122 22.30 5.62 -2.46
C LEU A 122 21.26 4.51 -2.63
N LEU A 123 20.11 4.86 -3.15
CA LEU A 123 19.03 3.92 -3.41
C LEU A 123 19.12 3.43 -4.86
N CYS A 124 19.34 2.14 -5.06
CA CYS A 124 19.41 1.55 -6.40
C CYS A 124 18.05 1.07 -6.89
N SER A 125 17.33 0.38 -6.03
CA SER A 125 15.99 -0.12 -6.35
C SER A 125 15.13 -0.25 -5.11
N VAL A 126 13.83 -0.28 -5.34
CA VAL A 126 12.83 -0.60 -4.31
C VAL A 126 11.76 -1.48 -4.90
N ASP A 127 11.31 -2.45 -4.13
CA ASP A 127 10.16 -3.31 -4.45
C ASP A 127 9.42 -3.66 -3.15
N GLY A 128 8.18 -3.20 -3.04
CA GLY A 128 7.37 -3.44 -1.86
C GLY A 128 5.88 -3.41 -2.15
N GLY A 129 5.19 -4.37 -1.54
CA GLY A 129 3.77 -4.56 -1.73
C GLY A 129 3.41 -5.25 -3.05
N GLY A 130 2.13 -5.43 -3.30
CA GLY A 130 1.63 -6.12 -4.47
C GLY A 130 0.23 -5.66 -4.87
N LEU A 131 -0.80 -6.25 -4.28
CA LEU A 131 -2.18 -5.91 -4.57
C LEU A 131 -2.59 -4.61 -3.87
N ARG A 132 -3.36 -3.77 -4.55
CA ARG A 132 -3.84 -2.47 -4.02
C ARG A 132 -4.68 -2.60 -2.76
N ASN A 133 -5.49 -3.63 -2.68
CA ASN A 133 -6.36 -3.91 -1.54
C ASN A 133 -5.69 -4.71 -0.41
N ALA A 134 -4.37 -4.94 -0.49
CA ALA A 134 -3.61 -5.67 0.53
C ALA A 134 -2.63 -4.74 1.26
N ILE A 135 -2.57 -4.85 2.59
CA ILE A 135 -1.55 -4.19 3.41
C ILE A 135 -0.20 -4.89 3.12
N PRO A 136 0.85 -4.16 2.70
CA PRO A 136 2.15 -4.74 2.35
C PRO A 136 2.77 -5.55 3.48
N ARG A 137 3.09 -6.82 3.20
CA ARG A 137 3.73 -7.75 4.14
C ARG A 137 5.24 -7.71 4.05
N GLU A 138 5.76 -7.35 2.89
CA GLU A 138 7.17 -7.36 2.57
C GLU A 138 7.53 -6.13 1.73
N ALA A 139 8.74 -5.64 1.93
CA ALA A 139 9.36 -4.61 1.09
C ALA A 139 10.88 -4.78 1.12
N THR A 140 11.52 -4.53 -0.01
CA THR A 140 12.96 -4.60 -0.17
C THR A 140 13.49 -3.33 -0.83
N ALA A 141 14.73 -2.97 -0.49
CA ALA A 141 15.48 -1.94 -1.20
C ALA A 141 16.92 -2.40 -1.38
N THR A 142 17.46 -2.19 -2.57
CA THR A 142 18.90 -2.32 -2.80
C THR A 142 19.54 -0.96 -2.63
N VAL A 143 20.51 -0.88 -1.72
CA VAL A 143 21.17 0.37 -1.31
C VAL A 143 22.68 0.25 -1.37
N LEU A 144 23.35 1.38 -1.55
CA LEU A 144 24.78 1.51 -1.39
C LEU A 144 25.06 2.39 -0.17
N VAL A 145 25.82 1.87 0.77
CA VAL A 145 26.24 2.56 2.00
C VAL A 145 27.75 2.74 1.97
N ARG A 146 28.28 3.84 2.50
CA ARG A 146 29.73 4.04 2.63
C ARG A 146 30.37 2.81 3.29
N SER A 147 31.39 2.20 2.66
CA SER A 147 31.99 0.96 3.15
C SER A 147 32.47 1.05 4.59
N LYS A 148 33.02 2.20 4.99
CA LYS A 148 33.45 2.47 6.37
C LYS A 148 32.30 2.55 7.39
N GLU A 149 31.05 2.76 6.93
CA GLU A 149 29.86 2.91 7.75
C GLU A 149 28.95 1.67 7.68
N PHE A 150 29.31 0.66 6.88
CA PHE A 150 28.46 -0.49 6.62
C PHE A 150 28.10 -1.27 7.89
N GLU A 151 29.06 -1.50 8.79
CA GLU A 151 28.75 -2.18 10.07
C GLU A 151 27.90 -1.31 11.01
N ALA A 152 28.08 0.02 10.99
CA ALA A 152 27.21 0.94 11.72
C ALA A 152 25.77 0.89 11.15
N PHE A 153 25.62 0.84 9.83
CA PHE A 153 24.33 0.66 9.17
C PHE A 153 23.65 -0.64 9.59
N ARG A 154 24.38 -1.76 9.56
CA ARG A 154 23.83 -3.05 10.02
C ARG A 154 23.40 -3.03 11.49
N LYS A 155 24.15 -2.33 12.34
CA LYS A 155 23.78 -2.12 13.75
C LYS A 155 22.51 -1.30 13.87
N GLU A 156 22.34 -0.23 13.09
CA GLU A 156 21.13 0.59 13.07
C GLU A 156 19.93 -0.20 12.58
N VAL A 157 20.08 -1.03 11.53
CA VAL A 157 19.00 -1.91 11.03
C VAL A 157 18.53 -2.86 12.12
N ARG A 158 19.44 -3.48 12.88
CA ARG A 158 19.09 -4.35 14.02
C ARG A 158 18.40 -3.58 15.16
N ALA A 159 18.88 -2.38 15.44
CA ALA A 159 18.27 -1.52 16.46
C ALA A 159 16.86 -1.08 16.04
N PHE A 160 16.69 -0.75 14.76
CA PHE A 160 15.40 -0.39 14.20
C PHE A 160 14.43 -1.58 14.20
N GLU A 161 14.88 -2.80 13.86
CA GLU A 161 14.06 -4.02 13.98
C GLU A 161 13.53 -4.18 15.42
N LYS A 162 14.41 -4.07 16.42
CA LYS A 162 14.02 -4.18 17.83
C LYS A 162 12.99 -3.11 18.21
N LEU A 163 13.17 -1.88 17.73
CA LEU A 163 12.24 -0.78 17.96
C LEU A 163 10.85 -1.09 17.35
N MET A 164 10.82 -1.56 16.10
CA MET A 164 9.56 -1.90 15.42
C MET A 164 8.87 -3.09 16.06
N ARG A 165 9.61 -4.10 16.50
CA ARG A 165 9.04 -5.21 17.27
C ARG A 165 8.39 -4.75 18.58
N ALA A 166 8.95 -3.77 19.25
CA ALA A 166 8.36 -3.18 20.46
C ALA A 166 7.14 -2.32 20.13
N GLU A 167 7.22 -1.47 19.10
CA GLU A 167 6.13 -0.59 18.68
C GLU A 167 4.88 -1.36 18.25
N PHE A 168 5.07 -2.47 17.54
CA PHE A 168 3.98 -3.29 17.01
C PHE A 168 3.74 -4.60 17.80
N ALA A 169 4.22 -4.73 19.03
CA ALA A 169 4.19 -5.97 19.81
C ALA A 169 2.78 -6.57 19.96
N GLY A 170 1.73 -5.72 20.04
CA GLY A 170 0.33 -6.15 20.14
C GLY A 170 -0.26 -6.75 18.86
N VAL A 171 0.30 -6.41 17.70
CA VAL A 171 -0.27 -6.73 16.37
C VAL A 171 0.64 -7.59 15.51
N GLU A 172 1.96 -7.34 15.51
CA GLU A 172 2.94 -8.03 14.68
C GLU A 172 3.89 -8.88 15.51
N LYS A 173 3.95 -10.18 15.23
CA LYS A 173 4.86 -11.11 15.95
C LYS A 173 6.09 -11.49 15.13
N GLY A 174 6.02 -11.33 13.80
CA GLY A 174 6.99 -11.86 12.86
C GLY A 174 7.93 -10.82 12.24
N ILE A 175 7.95 -9.56 12.70
CA ILE A 175 8.77 -8.50 12.09
C ILE A 175 10.23 -8.96 11.99
N SER A 176 10.76 -8.92 10.77
CA SER A 176 12.17 -9.15 10.47
C SER A 176 12.67 -8.03 9.55
N ILE A 177 13.71 -7.32 9.98
CA ILE A 177 14.34 -6.28 9.19
C ILE A 177 15.85 -6.55 9.13
N LYS A 178 16.35 -6.84 7.94
CA LYS A 178 17.76 -7.23 7.75
C LYS A 178 18.42 -6.42 6.65
N ALA A 179 19.71 -6.23 6.76
CA ALA A 179 20.58 -5.72 5.71
C ALA A 179 21.67 -6.75 5.43
N GLU A 180 21.68 -7.28 4.23
CA GLU A 180 22.63 -8.30 3.78
C GLU A 180 23.41 -7.77 2.58
N ALA A 181 24.73 -7.94 2.60
CA ALA A 181 25.58 -7.53 1.48
C ALA A 181 25.17 -8.29 0.21
N CYS A 182 25.19 -7.60 -0.92
CA CYS A 182 24.85 -8.17 -2.23
C CYS A 182 25.82 -7.69 -3.31
N GLU A 183 25.64 -8.21 -4.51
CA GLU A 183 26.32 -7.70 -5.70
C GLU A 183 25.91 -6.25 -5.97
N ARG A 184 26.88 -5.44 -6.40
CA ARG A 184 26.65 -4.02 -6.68
C ARG A 184 25.87 -3.85 -7.97
N PRO A 185 24.72 -3.19 -7.94
CA PRO A 185 24.00 -2.78 -9.15
C PRO A 185 24.84 -1.81 -9.99
N ALA A 186 24.64 -1.85 -11.30
CA ALA A 186 25.32 -0.91 -12.22
C ALA A 186 24.77 0.53 -12.10
N GLU A 187 23.50 0.65 -11.76
CA GLU A 187 22.75 1.92 -11.75
C GLU A 187 22.02 2.13 -10.43
N MET A 188 21.74 3.39 -10.13
CA MET A 188 20.97 3.83 -8.98
C MET A 188 19.91 4.86 -9.41
N ILE A 189 18.89 5.02 -8.57
CA ILE A 189 17.93 6.11 -8.68
C ILE A 189 18.68 7.43 -8.47
N SER A 190 18.43 8.44 -9.31
CA SER A 190 19.09 9.73 -9.16
C SER A 190 18.93 10.29 -7.74
N ARG A 191 19.98 10.93 -7.22
CA ARG A 191 19.96 11.47 -5.85
C ARG A 191 18.81 12.44 -5.62
N GLU A 192 18.50 13.27 -6.61
CA GLU A 192 17.40 14.21 -6.51
C GLU A 192 16.05 13.49 -6.29
N VAL A 193 15.78 12.43 -7.08
CA VAL A 193 14.55 11.63 -6.94
C VAL A 193 14.55 10.85 -5.65
N GLN A 194 15.69 10.25 -5.27
CA GLN A 194 15.82 9.50 -4.02
C GLN A 194 15.43 10.35 -2.80
N ASP A 195 15.97 11.56 -2.66
CA ASP A 195 15.72 12.41 -1.51
C ASP A 195 14.26 12.84 -1.41
N LYS A 196 13.67 13.20 -2.55
CA LYS A 196 12.26 13.54 -2.66
C LYS A 196 11.36 12.34 -2.35
N LEU A 197 11.67 11.18 -2.93
CA LEU A 197 10.94 9.93 -2.72
C LEU A 197 10.93 9.53 -1.24
N ILE A 198 12.10 9.49 -0.60
CA ILE A 198 12.20 9.09 0.82
C ILE A 198 11.37 10.01 1.72
N ARG A 199 11.41 11.31 1.47
CA ARG A 199 10.63 12.30 2.23
C ARG A 199 9.14 12.18 1.96
N ALA A 200 8.75 12.05 0.68
CA ALA A 200 7.35 11.94 0.29
C ALA A 200 6.69 10.68 0.85
N VAL A 201 7.35 9.53 0.75
CA VAL A 201 6.83 8.28 1.32
C VAL A 201 6.75 8.35 2.85
N ALA A 202 7.71 9.00 3.51
CA ALA A 202 7.64 9.22 4.96
C ALA A 202 6.42 10.07 5.35
N ALA A 203 6.13 11.13 4.59
CA ALA A 203 5.03 12.08 4.83
C ALA A 203 3.66 11.55 4.37
N CYS A 204 3.64 10.61 3.40
CA CYS A 204 2.41 10.05 2.84
C CYS A 204 1.53 9.43 3.94
N PRO A 205 0.25 9.82 4.07
CA PRO A 205 -0.69 9.17 4.97
C PRO A 205 -0.79 7.67 4.70
N ASP A 206 -0.95 6.87 5.75
CA ASP A 206 -1.14 5.41 5.65
C ASP A 206 -1.94 4.89 6.86
N GLY A 207 -2.73 3.85 6.64
CA GLY A 207 -3.53 3.22 7.69
C GLY A 207 -4.85 3.92 7.97
N LEU A 208 -5.34 3.71 9.21
CA LEU A 208 -6.56 4.31 9.72
C LEU A 208 -6.40 5.84 9.85
N GLN A 209 -7.30 6.60 9.24
CA GLN A 209 -7.34 8.05 9.36
C GLN A 209 -8.43 8.53 10.32
N ARG A 210 -9.62 7.92 10.24
CA ARG A 210 -10.77 8.29 11.09
C ARG A 210 -11.72 7.12 11.32
N MET A 211 -12.20 6.99 12.56
CA MET A 211 -13.32 6.13 12.91
C MET A 211 -14.64 6.88 12.72
N SER A 212 -15.70 6.14 12.41
CA SER A 212 -17.03 6.74 12.28
C SER A 212 -17.56 7.20 13.65
N PRO A 213 -17.95 8.48 13.80
CA PRO A 213 -18.58 8.93 15.03
C PRO A 213 -20.02 8.44 15.19
N ALA A 214 -20.66 8.07 14.08
CA ALA A 214 -22.06 7.62 14.05
C ALA A 214 -22.21 6.11 14.23
N MET A 215 -21.18 5.33 13.87
CA MET A 215 -21.20 3.86 13.91
C MET A 215 -19.96 3.36 14.64
N PRO A 216 -20.05 3.03 15.94
CA PRO A 216 -18.93 2.51 16.71
C PRO A 216 -18.31 1.26 16.07
N GLY A 217 -16.99 1.22 16.01
CA GLY A 217 -16.24 0.10 15.40
C GLY A 217 -16.05 0.19 13.89
N LEU A 218 -16.77 1.07 13.19
CA LEU A 218 -16.62 1.25 11.75
C LEU A 218 -15.50 2.24 11.43
N VAL A 219 -14.60 1.87 10.52
CA VAL A 219 -13.63 2.78 9.92
C VAL A 219 -14.33 3.69 8.92
N GLN A 220 -14.31 4.99 9.17
CA GLN A 220 -14.86 5.97 8.24
C GLN A 220 -13.92 6.25 7.08
N THR A 221 -12.65 6.52 7.38
CA THR A 221 -11.65 6.92 6.37
C THR A 221 -10.33 6.24 6.64
N SER A 222 -9.74 5.67 5.60
CA SER A 222 -8.43 5.00 5.65
C SER A 222 -7.70 5.11 4.32
N THR A 223 -6.39 4.87 4.34
CA THR A 223 -5.57 4.73 3.14
C THR A 223 -4.52 3.63 3.34
N ASN A 224 -4.08 3.03 2.26
CA ASN A 224 -3.05 2.00 2.24
C ASN A 224 -2.01 2.33 1.16
N LEU A 225 -0.78 2.61 1.56
CA LEU A 225 0.35 2.69 0.64
C LEU A 225 0.70 1.27 0.18
N ALA A 226 -0.06 0.80 -0.81
CA ALA A 226 -0.11 -0.60 -1.23
C ALA A 226 1.14 -1.06 -1.98
N ARG A 227 1.75 -0.16 -2.74
CA ARG A 227 2.87 -0.53 -3.60
C ARG A 227 3.88 0.60 -3.75
N VAL A 228 5.17 0.25 -3.72
CA VAL A 228 6.29 1.11 -4.10
C VAL A 228 7.27 0.26 -4.89
N VAL A 229 7.43 0.54 -6.19
CA VAL A 229 8.29 -0.25 -7.06
C VAL A 229 9.07 0.63 -8.02
N SER A 230 10.34 0.31 -8.23
CA SER A 230 11.20 0.94 -9.24
C SER A 230 11.37 0.03 -10.45
N ASP A 231 11.39 0.62 -11.65
CA ASP A 231 11.63 -0.06 -12.93
C ASP A 231 12.94 0.40 -13.63
N GLY A 232 13.84 1.03 -12.88
CA GLY A 232 15.08 1.63 -13.39
C GLY A 232 14.91 3.05 -13.96
N ARG A 233 13.76 3.40 -14.51
CA ARG A 233 13.49 4.74 -15.09
C ARG A 233 12.40 5.51 -14.37
N SER A 234 11.70 4.85 -13.51
CA SER A 234 10.68 5.47 -12.66
C SER A 234 10.53 4.73 -11.34
N VAL A 235 9.95 5.42 -10.36
CA VAL A 235 9.40 4.80 -9.17
C VAL A 235 7.91 5.03 -9.16
N GLN A 236 7.16 3.94 -9.10
CA GLN A 236 5.70 3.94 -9.09
C GLN A 236 5.20 3.64 -7.69
N LEU A 237 4.22 4.41 -7.24
CA LEU A 237 3.56 4.19 -5.97
C LEU A 237 2.05 4.10 -6.20
N GLN A 238 1.40 3.29 -5.40
CA GLN A 238 -0.05 3.13 -5.43
C GLN A 238 -0.60 3.20 -4.02
N CYS A 239 -1.60 4.07 -3.82
CA CYS A 239 -2.39 4.13 -2.61
C CYS A 239 -3.83 3.81 -2.93
N LEU A 240 -4.49 3.03 -2.07
CA LEU A 240 -5.93 2.82 -2.11
C LEU A 240 -6.55 3.48 -0.88
N LEU A 241 -7.36 4.49 -1.14
CA LEU A 241 -8.12 5.22 -0.14
C LEU A 241 -9.54 4.67 -0.07
N ARG A 242 -10.11 4.66 1.12
CA ARG A 242 -11.51 4.27 1.35
C ARG A 242 -12.16 5.24 2.31
N SER A 243 -13.40 5.63 2.03
CA SER A 243 -14.22 6.38 2.98
C SER A 243 -15.70 6.15 2.74
N SER A 244 -16.49 6.15 3.81
CA SER A 244 -17.94 6.23 3.76
C SER A 244 -18.45 7.67 3.55
N VAL A 245 -17.53 8.66 3.56
CA VAL A 245 -17.82 10.09 3.36
C VAL A 245 -17.03 10.61 2.16
N ASN A 246 -17.71 10.96 1.07
CA ASN A 246 -17.07 11.36 -0.18
C ASN A 246 -16.12 12.56 -0.03
N SER A 247 -16.53 13.60 0.70
CA SER A 247 -15.69 14.78 0.91
C SER A 247 -14.38 14.46 1.66
N GLU A 248 -14.40 13.52 2.61
CA GLU A 248 -13.19 13.07 3.29
C GLU A 248 -12.29 12.22 2.38
N LYS A 249 -12.90 11.38 1.54
CA LYS A 249 -12.16 10.60 0.55
C LYS A 249 -11.41 11.52 -0.41
N GLU A 250 -12.08 12.53 -0.92
CA GLU A 250 -11.50 13.53 -1.82
C GLU A 250 -10.40 14.34 -1.11
N ALA A 251 -10.66 14.87 0.08
CA ALA A 251 -9.66 15.61 0.86
C ALA A 251 -8.40 14.78 1.18
N LEU A 252 -8.55 13.48 1.48
CA LEU A 252 -7.42 12.59 1.68
C LEU A 252 -6.66 12.34 0.37
N GLY A 253 -7.38 12.21 -0.75
CA GLY A 253 -6.79 12.14 -2.08
C GLY A 253 -5.96 13.36 -2.42
N ASP A 254 -6.51 14.55 -2.20
CA ASP A 254 -5.84 15.83 -2.40
C ASP A 254 -4.60 15.98 -1.50
N ALA A 255 -4.67 15.55 -0.24
CA ALA A 255 -3.53 15.57 0.67
C ALA A 255 -2.39 14.65 0.18
N ILE A 256 -2.70 13.47 -0.32
CA ILE A 256 -1.71 12.56 -0.91
C ILE A 256 -1.14 13.17 -2.19
N ALA A 257 -1.98 13.70 -3.08
CA ALA A 257 -1.54 14.37 -4.30
C ALA A 257 -0.58 15.51 -3.98
N ALA A 258 -0.95 16.41 -3.05
CA ALA A 258 -0.11 17.53 -2.64
C ALA A 258 1.27 17.12 -2.12
N VAL A 259 1.36 16.05 -1.30
CA VAL A 259 2.65 15.52 -0.82
C VAL A 259 3.56 15.12 -1.97
N PHE A 260 3.02 14.43 -2.97
CA PHE A 260 3.82 13.93 -4.10
C PHE A 260 4.08 15.00 -5.16
N GLU A 261 3.17 15.94 -5.38
CA GLU A 261 3.38 17.10 -6.25
C GLU A 261 4.49 18.01 -5.71
N LEU A 262 4.49 18.31 -4.40
CA LEU A 262 5.59 19.05 -3.74
C LEU A 262 6.93 18.34 -3.87
N ALA A 263 6.92 17.01 -3.98
CA ALA A 263 8.11 16.20 -4.26
C ALA A 263 8.45 16.10 -5.75
N GLY A 264 7.64 16.68 -6.66
CA GLY A 264 7.88 16.68 -8.10
C GLY A 264 7.47 15.38 -8.81
N ALA A 265 6.61 14.56 -8.20
CA ALA A 265 5.99 13.41 -8.85
C ALA A 265 4.75 13.85 -9.67
N LYS A 266 4.26 12.90 -10.48
CA LYS A 266 3.02 13.03 -11.24
C LYS A 266 2.07 11.91 -10.86
#